data_83a79b2d0815b138bf00c41fb1eced8a
#
_entry.id   83a79b2d0815b138bf00c41fb1eced8a
#
_cell.length_a   1.000
_cell.length_b   1.000
_cell.length_c   1.000
_cell.angle_alpha   90.00
_cell.angle_beta   90.00
_cell.angle_gamma   90.00
#
_symmetry.space_group_name_H-M   'P 1'
#
loop_
_entity.id
_entity.type
_entity.pdbx_description
1 polymer ?
#
loop_
_entity_poly.entity_id
_entity_poly.type
_entity_poly.pdbx_seq_one_letter_code
_entity_poly.pdbx_strand_id
1 'polypeptide(L)'
;MIELILVIVILGILAAIAVPKFAATRTDAQISKGRSDISALRSAIVSERQSRLIKGDHDFINRLDNDVDANTEDVTIFDSNESLSATSPKLLMYGLKTKDAAGHWLKTDDNEYTYKFGSASVTFTYYPSDTTDDNDDFHPAGSFDCDHTDENCKKLTQ
;
A
#
# COMPACT_ATOMS: atom_id res chain seq x y z
N MET A 1 45.56 7.23 26.81
CA MET A 1 44.23 7.20 27.52
C MET A 1 43.36 8.37 27.13
N ILE A 2 43.84 9.62 27.09
CA ILE A 2 43.06 10.80 26.68
C ILE A 2 42.63 10.74 25.22
N GLU A 3 43.44 10.15 24.34
CA GLU A 3 43.10 9.98 22.91
C GLU A 3 41.88 9.10 22.69
N LEU A 4 41.68 8.05 23.49
CA LEU A 4 40.52 7.18 23.41
C LEU A 4 39.26 7.93 23.85
N ILE A 5 39.36 8.74 24.91
CA ILE A 5 38.24 9.56 25.39
C ILE A 5 37.86 10.61 24.33
N LEU A 6 38.82 11.26 23.69
CA LEU A 6 38.56 12.23 22.62
C LEU A 6 37.81 11.59 21.45
N VAL A 7 38.23 10.37 21.04
CA VAL A 7 37.57 9.64 19.92
C VAL A 7 36.13 9.30 20.26
N ILE A 8 35.84 8.78 21.45
CA ILE A 8 34.46 8.42 21.81
C ILE A 8 33.54 9.65 21.94
N VAL A 9 34.08 10.80 22.39
CA VAL A 9 33.33 12.06 22.45
C VAL A 9 32.98 12.54 21.04
N ILE A 10 33.95 12.53 20.11
CA ILE A 10 33.68 12.94 18.71
C ILE A 10 32.67 11.98 18.05
N LEU A 11 32.81 10.67 18.24
CA LEU A 11 31.87 9.69 17.73
C LEU A 11 30.47 9.90 18.31
N GLY A 12 30.37 10.21 19.61
CA GLY A 12 29.11 10.51 20.29
C GLY A 12 28.38 11.71 19.68
N ILE A 13 29.11 12.81 19.40
CA ILE A 13 28.55 14.01 18.76
C ILE A 13 28.07 13.70 17.33
N LEU A 14 28.87 12.97 16.54
CA LEU A 14 28.48 12.58 15.18
C LEU A 14 27.26 11.66 15.16
N ALA A 15 27.20 10.69 16.08
CA ALA A 15 26.08 9.79 16.22
C ALA A 15 24.77 10.55 16.60
N ALA A 16 24.87 11.53 17.49
CA ALA A 16 23.71 12.32 17.91
C ALA A 16 23.03 13.07 16.75
N ILE A 17 23.79 13.45 15.72
CA ILE A 17 23.26 14.13 14.53
C ILE A 17 22.81 13.11 13.46
N ALA A 18 23.52 11.99 13.29
CA ALA A 18 23.28 11.03 12.24
C ALA A 18 22.01 10.21 12.47
N VAL A 19 21.76 9.76 13.71
CA VAL A 19 20.62 8.88 14.04
C VAL A 19 19.26 9.50 13.67
N PRO A 20 18.90 10.73 14.07
CA PRO A 20 17.60 11.33 13.72
C PRO A 20 17.46 11.53 12.20
N LYS A 21 18.54 11.85 11.50
CA LYS A 21 18.51 12.03 10.05
C LYS A 21 18.21 10.71 9.31
N PHE A 22 18.76 9.60 9.76
CA PHE A 22 18.44 8.29 9.18
C PHE A 22 17.00 7.86 9.41
N ALA A 23 16.41 8.17 10.57
CA ALA A 23 15.01 7.86 10.84
C ALA A 23 14.07 8.59 9.88
N ALA A 24 14.30 9.89 9.61
CA ALA A 24 13.52 10.65 8.65
C ALA A 24 13.64 10.08 7.22
N THR A 25 14.87 9.83 6.76
CA THR A 25 15.11 9.27 5.42
C THR A 25 14.44 7.91 5.23
N ARG A 26 14.38 7.07 6.28
CA ARG A 26 13.68 5.79 6.23
C ARG A 26 12.17 5.97 6.02
N THR A 27 11.55 6.93 6.69
CA THR A 27 10.12 7.23 6.52
C THR A 27 9.83 7.75 5.12
N ASP A 28 10.66 8.62 4.57
CA ASP A 28 10.53 9.13 3.20
C ASP A 28 10.64 8.01 2.17
N ALA A 29 11.54 7.06 2.38
CA ALA A 29 11.67 5.88 1.53
C ALA A 29 10.42 4.98 1.59
N GLN A 30 9.82 4.82 2.77
CA GLN A 30 8.56 4.09 2.93
C GLN A 30 7.40 4.79 2.23
N ILE A 31 7.28 6.11 2.34
CA ILE A 31 6.28 6.90 1.61
C ILE A 31 6.46 6.74 0.10
N SER A 32 7.68 6.85 -0.41
CA SER A 32 7.97 6.68 -1.83
C SER A 32 7.62 5.27 -2.33
N LYS A 33 7.91 4.25 -1.52
CA LYS A 33 7.48 2.87 -1.82
C LYS A 33 5.96 2.77 -1.88
N GLY A 34 5.24 3.27 -0.86
CA GLY A 34 3.77 3.27 -0.83
C GLY A 34 3.15 3.94 -2.04
N ARG A 35 3.66 5.11 -2.45
CA ARG A 35 3.23 5.80 -3.67
C ARG A 35 3.42 4.93 -4.93
N SER A 36 4.56 4.26 -5.03
CA SER A 36 4.84 3.35 -6.15
C SER A 36 3.88 2.17 -6.17
N ASP A 37 3.64 1.56 -5.02
CA ASP A 37 2.71 0.44 -4.87
C ASP A 37 1.28 0.86 -5.27
N ILE A 38 0.79 2.02 -4.79
CA ILE A 38 -0.54 2.56 -5.12
C ILE A 38 -0.67 2.84 -6.62
N SER A 39 0.33 3.47 -7.22
CA SER A 39 0.34 3.77 -8.65
C SER A 39 0.32 2.49 -9.50
N ALA A 40 1.09 1.48 -9.09
CA ALA A 40 1.11 0.18 -9.75
C ALA A 40 -0.25 -0.53 -9.64
N LEU A 41 -0.88 -0.50 -8.46
CA LEU A 41 -2.20 -1.09 -8.23
C LEU A 41 -3.28 -0.41 -9.07
N ARG A 42 -3.36 0.91 -9.05
CA ARG A 42 -4.32 1.66 -9.87
C ARG A 42 -4.16 1.35 -11.36
N SER A 43 -2.92 1.28 -11.85
CA SER A 43 -2.62 0.91 -13.24
C SER A 43 -3.01 -0.54 -13.54
N ALA A 44 -2.80 -1.46 -12.62
CA ALA A 44 -3.17 -2.86 -12.77
C ALA A 44 -4.68 -3.06 -12.81
N ILE A 45 -5.45 -2.37 -11.96
CA ILE A 45 -6.91 -2.39 -11.95
C ILE A 45 -7.46 -1.94 -13.31
N VAL A 46 -6.93 -0.83 -13.87
CA VAL A 46 -7.34 -0.33 -15.19
C VAL A 46 -6.99 -1.33 -16.30
N SER A 47 -5.80 -1.93 -16.25
CA SER A 47 -5.35 -2.94 -17.23
C SER A 47 -6.22 -4.20 -17.17
N GLU A 48 -6.55 -4.67 -15.99
CA GLU A 48 -7.44 -5.82 -15.78
C GLU A 48 -8.84 -5.54 -16.31
N ARG A 49 -9.39 -4.35 -16.04
CA ARG A 49 -10.66 -3.89 -16.58
C ARG A 49 -10.68 -3.93 -18.10
N GLN A 50 -9.61 -3.44 -18.76
CA GLN A 50 -9.49 -3.47 -20.21
C GLN A 50 -9.45 -4.91 -20.74
N SER A 51 -8.76 -5.81 -20.07
CA SER A 51 -8.70 -7.23 -20.41
C SER A 51 -10.08 -7.90 -20.33
N ARG A 52 -10.86 -7.58 -19.28
CA ARG A 52 -12.24 -8.07 -19.13
C ARG A 52 -13.17 -7.56 -20.22
N LEU A 53 -13.10 -6.27 -20.53
CA LEU A 53 -13.90 -5.65 -21.61
C LEU A 53 -13.69 -6.35 -22.96
N ILE A 54 -12.44 -6.70 -23.31
CA ILE A 54 -12.13 -7.45 -24.54
C ILE A 54 -12.78 -8.83 -24.55
N LYS A 55 -12.95 -9.44 -23.37
CA LYS A 55 -13.60 -10.75 -23.20
C LYS A 55 -15.14 -10.66 -23.11
N GLY A 56 -15.70 -9.44 -23.14
CA GLY A 56 -17.15 -9.17 -23.03
C GLY A 56 -17.66 -9.10 -21.59
N ASP A 57 -16.78 -9.04 -20.61
CA ASP A 57 -17.11 -8.83 -19.20
C ASP A 57 -17.02 -7.33 -18.89
N HIS A 58 -18.13 -6.76 -18.39
CA HIS A 58 -18.26 -5.33 -18.12
C HIS A 58 -18.07 -4.97 -16.65
N ASP A 59 -17.82 -5.95 -15.77
CA ASP A 59 -17.67 -5.71 -14.35
C ASP A 59 -16.18 -5.53 -13.97
N PHE A 60 -15.92 -4.80 -12.90
CA PHE A 60 -14.61 -4.76 -12.28
C PHE A 60 -14.37 -6.04 -11.47
N ILE A 61 -13.13 -6.36 -11.14
CA ILE A 61 -12.82 -7.45 -10.20
C ILE A 61 -13.46 -7.13 -8.85
N ASN A 62 -13.96 -8.16 -8.14
CA ASN A 62 -14.64 -7.94 -6.87
C ASN A 62 -13.66 -7.69 -5.72
N ARG A 63 -12.44 -8.24 -5.83
CA ARG A 63 -11.40 -8.12 -4.80
C ARG A 63 -10.00 -8.09 -5.42
N LEU A 64 -9.06 -7.47 -4.72
CA LEU A 64 -7.67 -7.34 -5.17
C LEU A 64 -6.78 -8.50 -4.73
N ASP A 65 -7.26 -9.39 -3.87
CA ASP A 65 -6.54 -10.56 -3.33
C ASP A 65 -7.30 -11.87 -3.61
N ASN A 66 -6.70 -13.00 -3.28
CA ASN A 66 -7.28 -14.35 -3.43
C ASN A 66 -7.90 -14.83 -2.12
N ASP A 67 -8.87 -14.08 -1.59
CA ASP A 67 -9.62 -14.44 -0.38
C ASP A 67 -8.74 -14.63 0.87
N VAL A 68 -7.84 -13.69 1.05
CA VAL A 68 -6.96 -13.65 2.21
C VAL A 68 -7.73 -13.14 3.43
N ASP A 69 -7.59 -13.83 4.56
CA ASP A 69 -8.18 -13.40 5.82
C ASP A 69 -7.57 -12.07 6.31
N ALA A 70 -8.42 -11.22 6.90
CA ALA A 70 -7.98 -9.96 7.49
C ALA A 70 -6.95 -10.18 8.61
N ASN A 71 -6.01 -9.24 8.74
CA ASN A 71 -4.95 -9.22 9.75
C ASN A 71 -4.01 -10.44 9.72
N THR A 72 -3.90 -11.12 8.58
CA THR A 72 -2.97 -12.24 8.39
C THR A 72 -1.65 -11.74 7.81
N GLU A 73 -0.54 -12.11 8.45
CA GLU A 73 0.81 -11.78 7.99
C GLU A 73 1.40 -12.87 7.07
N ASP A 74 2.46 -12.51 6.34
CA ASP A 74 3.22 -13.39 5.44
C ASP A 74 2.40 -14.03 4.31
N VAL A 75 1.19 -13.53 4.04
CA VAL A 75 0.37 -13.91 2.89
C VAL A 75 0.57 -12.92 1.73
N THR A 76 0.20 -13.33 0.53
CA THR A 76 0.32 -12.49 -0.65
C THR A 76 -1.02 -11.81 -0.94
N ILE A 77 -1.01 -10.50 -1.14
CA ILE A 77 -2.16 -9.69 -1.56
C ILE A 77 -1.88 -9.02 -2.90
N PHE A 78 -2.90 -8.44 -3.50
CA PHE A 78 -2.86 -7.77 -4.81
C PHE A 78 -2.46 -8.69 -5.97
N ASP A 79 -2.69 -9.98 -5.81
CA ASP A 79 -2.43 -11.00 -6.82
C ASP A 79 -3.71 -11.73 -7.26
N SER A 80 -4.87 -11.08 -7.11
CA SER A 80 -6.16 -11.63 -7.50
C SER A 80 -6.12 -12.18 -8.92
N ASN A 81 -6.66 -13.38 -9.09
CA ASN A 81 -6.87 -14.05 -10.37
C ASN A 81 -8.35 -14.38 -10.60
N GLU A 82 -9.26 -13.58 -10.06
CA GLU A 82 -10.71 -13.75 -10.11
C GLU A 82 -11.30 -13.80 -11.53
N SER A 83 -10.46 -13.62 -12.53
CA SER A 83 -10.87 -13.75 -13.92
C SER A 83 -11.31 -15.16 -14.26
N LEU A 84 -12.37 -15.28 -15.08
CA LEU A 84 -13.15 -16.44 -15.54
C LEU A 84 -12.33 -17.67 -16.06
N SER A 85 -11.02 -17.71 -15.94
CA SER A 85 -10.18 -18.83 -16.38
C SER A 85 -8.89 -18.90 -15.56
N ALA A 86 -8.48 -20.11 -15.22
CA ALA A 86 -7.18 -20.40 -14.58
C ALA A 86 -5.94 -19.88 -15.37
N THR A 87 -6.16 -19.34 -16.57
CA THR A 87 -5.14 -18.77 -17.47
C THR A 87 -5.11 -17.25 -17.45
N SER A 88 -5.91 -16.59 -16.60
CA SER A 88 -5.89 -15.12 -16.52
C SER A 88 -4.66 -14.64 -15.76
N PRO A 89 -4.02 -13.54 -16.22
CA PRO A 89 -2.92 -12.97 -15.49
C PRO A 89 -3.39 -12.50 -14.10
N LYS A 90 -2.54 -12.65 -13.11
CA LYS A 90 -2.74 -12.07 -11.79
C LYS A 90 -2.78 -10.54 -11.90
N LEU A 91 -3.49 -9.88 -10.99
CA LEU A 91 -3.58 -8.41 -10.93
C LEU A 91 -2.18 -7.79 -10.91
N LEU A 92 -1.34 -8.17 -9.95
CA LEU A 92 0.10 -7.96 -10.02
C LEU A 92 0.78 -9.31 -10.26
N MET A 93 1.73 -9.36 -11.20
CA MET A 93 2.50 -10.58 -11.47
C MET A 93 3.19 -11.11 -10.19
N TYR A 94 3.68 -10.19 -9.39
CA TYR A 94 4.24 -10.44 -8.06
C TYR A 94 3.44 -9.63 -7.05
N GLY A 95 2.53 -10.30 -6.36
CA GLY A 95 1.78 -9.67 -5.27
C GLY A 95 2.68 -9.24 -4.11
N LEU A 96 2.15 -8.44 -3.21
CA LEU A 96 2.88 -7.94 -2.07
C LEU A 96 2.64 -8.83 -0.84
N LYS A 97 3.70 -9.08 -0.07
CA LYS A 97 3.62 -9.79 1.20
C LYS A 97 3.07 -8.87 2.29
N THR A 98 2.07 -9.37 3.01
CA THR A 98 1.51 -8.68 4.16
C THR A 98 2.43 -8.74 5.36
N LYS A 99 2.50 -7.64 6.10
CA LYS A 99 3.18 -7.58 7.38
C LYS A 99 2.67 -6.40 8.21
N ASP A 100 2.51 -6.61 9.50
CA ASP A 100 2.16 -5.54 10.44
C ASP A 100 3.41 -4.73 10.84
N ALA A 101 4.04 -4.08 9.86
CA ALA A 101 5.25 -3.29 10.06
C ALA A 101 5.33 -2.11 9.10
N ALA A 102 6.10 -1.07 9.47
CA ALA A 102 6.29 0.11 8.63
C ALA A 102 6.97 -0.24 7.29
N GLY A 103 6.44 0.28 6.19
CA GLY A 103 6.81 -0.02 4.81
C GLY A 103 6.10 -1.23 4.22
N HIS A 104 5.06 -1.75 4.89
CA HIS A 104 4.30 -2.91 4.44
C HIS A 104 2.80 -2.65 4.43
N TRP A 105 2.11 -3.46 3.63
CA TRP A 105 0.66 -3.53 3.55
C TRP A 105 0.14 -4.62 4.46
N LEU A 106 -1.06 -4.44 4.96
CA LEU A 106 -1.85 -5.44 5.69
C LEU A 106 -3.31 -5.34 5.24
N LYS A 107 -3.95 -6.46 4.93
CA LYS A 107 -5.41 -6.48 4.72
C LYS A 107 -6.08 -6.35 6.08
N THR A 108 -6.98 -5.38 6.22
CA THR A 108 -7.67 -5.09 7.50
C THR A 108 -9.13 -5.50 7.48
N ASP A 109 -9.77 -5.47 6.32
CA ASP A 109 -11.14 -5.93 6.11
C ASP A 109 -11.36 -6.30 4.62
N ASP A 110 -12.58 -6.69 4.26
CA ASP A 110 -12.93 -6.94 2.86
C ASP A 110 -12.72 -5.69 2.02
N ASN A 111 -11.84 -5.81 1.01
CA ASN A 111 -11.42 -4.72 0.15
C ASN A 111 -10.74 -3.52 0.87
N GLU A 112 -10.35 -3.67 2.14
CA GLU A 112 -9.60 -2.68 2.89
C GLU A 112 -8.16 -3.12 3.15
N TYR A 113 -7.23 -2.23 2.84
CA TYR A 113 -5.79 -2.49 2.92
C TYR A 113 -5.10 -1.31 3.60
N THR A 114 -4.44 -1.58 4.71
CA THR A 114 -3.71 -0.57 5.47
C THR A 114 -2.23 -0.59 5.13
N TYR A 115 -1.70 0.57 4.77
CA TYR A 115 -0.26 0.79 4.60
C TYR A 115 0.31 1.51 5.80
N LYS A 116 1.43 1.00 6.35
CA LYS A 116 2.12 1.61 7.50
C LYS A 116 3.43 2.27 7.06
N PHE A 117 3.72 3.45 7.58
CA PHE A 117 5.00 4.14 7.37
C PHE A 117 5.38 4.99 8.58
N GLY A 118 6.63 4.91 9.01
CA GLY A 118 7.04 5.50 10.28
C GLY A 118 6.17 5.00 11.43
N SER A 119 5.46 5.90 12.10
CA SER A 119 4.46 5.61 13.13
C SER A 119 3.01 5.81 12.64
N ALA A 120 2.81 6.17 11.38
CA ALA A 120 1.50 6.41 10.79
C ALA A 120 0.99 5.18 10.04
N SER A 121 -0.32 5.11 9.87
CA SER A 121 -1.00 4.14 9.01
C SER A 121 -2.09 4.84 8.21
N VAL A 122 -2.36 4.33 7.00
CA VAL A 122 -3.44 4.81 6.12
C VAL A 122 -4.16 3.61 5.56
N THR A 123 -5.49 3.60 5.67
CA THR A 123 -6.34 2.58 5.07
C THR A 123 -6.79 3.04 3.69
N PHE A 124 -6.67 2.16 2.73
CA PHE A 124 -7.18 2.28 1.37
C PHE A 124 -8.31 1.29 1.18
N THR A 125 -9.39 1.75 0.58
CA THR A 125 -10.54 0.92 0.24
C THR A 125 -10.62 0.74 -1.28
N TYR A 126 -10.87 -0.47 -1.71
CA TYR A 126 -11.17 -0.80 -3.10
C TYR A 126 -12.68 -0.88 -3.31
N TYR A 127 -13.20 -0.17 -4.29
CA TYR A 127 -14.61 -0.12 -4.62
C TYR A 127 -14.87 -0.88 -5.94
N PRO A 128 -15.37 -2.13 -5.92
CA PRO A 128 -15.64 -2.89 -7.14
C PRO A 128 -16.85 -2.37 -7.93
N SER A 129 -17.73 -1.61 -7.29
CA SER A 129 -18.93 -0.97 -7.88
C SER A 129 -19.04 0.47 -7.41
N ASP A 130 -19.83 1.27 -8.13
CA ASP A 130 -20.15 2.63 -7.71
C ASP A 130 -20.76 2.62 -6.31
N THR A 131 -20.20 3.37 -5.40
CA THR A 131 -20.59 3.41 -3.99
C THR A 131 -20.55 4.85 -3.49
N THR A 132 -21.51 5.21 -2.63
CA THR A 132 -21.46 6.46 -1.87
C THR A 132 -21.27 6.09 -0.40
N ASP A 133 -20.30 6.68 0.26
CA ASP A 133 -20.02 6.41 1.66
C ASP A 133 -20.94 7.19 2.62
N ASP A 134 -20.79 6.97 3.92
CA ASP A 134 -21.61 7.63 4.95
C ASP A 134 -21.40 9.17 5.03
N ASN A 135 -20.37 9.68 4.37
CA ASN A 135 -20.06 11.12 4.28
C ASN A 135 -20.59 11.76 2.98
N ASP A 136 -21.41 11.07 2.21
CA ASP A 136 -21.88 11.47 0.87
C ASP A 136 -20.76 11.59 -0.19
N ASP A 137 -19.57 11.01 0.04
CA ASP A 137 -18.50 10.96 -0.95
C ASP A 137 -18.74 9.83 -1.95
N PHE A 138 -18.76 10.17 -3.24
CA PHE A 138 -18.96 9.21 -4.32
C PHE A 138 -17.64 8.55 -4.73
N HIS A 139 -17.59 7.22 -4.67
CA HIS A 139 -16.48 6.40 -5.12
C HIS A 139 -16.86 5.63 -6.38
N PRO A 140 -16.24 5.94 -7.54
CA PRO A 140 -16.54 5.23 -8.78
C PRO A 140 -15.98 3.80 -8.74
N ALA A 141 -16.67 2.91 -9.46
CA ALA A 141 -16.26 1.52 -9.62
C ALA A 141 -14.80 1.40 -10.09
N GLY A 142 -14.04 0.50 -9.49
CA GLY A 142 -12.62 0.27 -9.77
C GLY A 142 -11.68 1.27 -9.10
N SER A 143 -12.19 2.18 -8.26
CA SER A 143 -11.32 3.07 -7.49
C SER A 143 -10.65 2.34 -6.33
N PHE A 144 -9.40 2.72 -6.07
CA PHE A 144 -8.61 2.31 -4.92
C PHE A 144 -8.08 3.57 -4.26
N ASP A 145 -8.70 3.96 -3.15
CA ASP A 145 -8.48 5.28 -2.57
C ASP A 145 -8.57 5.28 -1.04
N CYS A 146 -8.14 6.39 -0.43
CA CYS A 146 -8.14 6.62 1.01
C CYS A 146 -8.85 7.94 1.32
N ASP A 147 -9.18 8.18 2.58
CA ASP A 147 -9.79 9.43 3.03
C ASP A 147 -8.85 10.62 2.81
N HIS A 148 -9.19 11.48 1.85
CA HIS A 148 -8.43 12.69 1.51
C HIS A 148 -8.48 13.79 2.56
N THR A 149 -9.27 13.66 3.62
CA THR A 149 -9.21 14.56 4.79
C THR A 149 -7.99 14.25 5.65
N ASP A 150 -7.49 13.00 5.63
CA ASP A 150 -6.29 12.58 6.34
C ASP A 150 -5.01 13.09 5.64
N GLU A 151 -4.18 13.82 6.37
CA GLU A 151 -2.89 14.32 5.91
C GLU A 151 -1.92 13.18 5.52
N ASN A 152 -2.05 11.99 6.10
CA ASN A 152 -1.24 10.85 5.76
C ASN A 152 -1.67 10.22 4.42
N CYS A 153 -2.98 10.22 4.12
CA CYS A 153 -3.49 9.86 2.79
C CYS A 153 -2.89 10.77 1.71
N LYS A 154 -2.91 12.09 1.92
CA LYS A 154 -2.30 13.07 0.99
C LYS A 154 -0.82 12.80 0.75
N LYS A 155 -0.05 12.43 1.79
CA LYS A 155 1.37 12.07 1.64
C LYS A 155 1.60 10.85 0.73
N LEU A 156 0.63 9.96 0.59
CA LEU A 156 0.73 8.78 -0.24
C LEU A 156 0.14 8.96 -1.65
N THR A 157 -0.75 9.94 -1.85
CA THR A 157 -1.48 10.13 -3.11
C THR A 157 -1.03 11.37 -3.90
N GLN A 158 -0.33 12.30 -3.28
CA GLN A 158 0.24 13.52 -3.87
C GLN A 158 1.76 13.43 -3.93
#